data_02701716dc6b3be9ccecd31f78466085
#
_entry.id   02701716dc6b3be9ccecd31f78466085
#
_cell.length_a   1.000
_cell.length_b   1.000
_cell.length_c   1.000
_cell.angle_alpha   90.00
_cell.angle_beta   90.00
_cell.angle_gamma   90.00
#
_symmetry.space_group_name_H-M   'P 1'
#
loop_
_entity.id
_entity.type
_entity.pdbx_description
1 polymer ?
#
loop_
_entity_poly.entity_id
_entity_poly.type
_entity_poly.pdbx_seq_one_letter_code
_entity_poly.pdbx_strand_id
1 'polypeptide(L)'
;RALTTRRFAELSKTVLEENLSEAEAQERMGAEFRTPGHIPVCRESSGGLVTGQGHTELAVGLARLANLVPVVIGAEMLQPDGDGALSVANARIWASERNIPFLEGAEVIAAFHEQSQKPDASA
;
A
#
# COMPACT_ATOMS: atom_id res chain seq x y z
N ARG A 1 -2.37 -9.09 -16.31
CA ARG A 1 -2.09 -8.20 -15.16
C ARG A 1 -3.36 -7.93 -14.36
N ALA A 2 -4.44 -7.45 -14.96
CA ALA A 2 -5.69 -7.15 -14.24
C ALA A 2 -6.25 -8.36 -13.48
N LEU A 3 -6.22 -9.56 -14.08
CA LEU A 3 -6.64 -10.79 -13.41
C LEU A 3 -5.76 -11.08 -12.18
N THR A 4 -4.45 -10.97 -12.31
CA THR A 4 -3.50 -11.20 -11.22
C THR A 4 -3.74 -10.23 -10.06
N THR A 5 -3.91 -8.95 -10.36
CA THR A 5 -4.22 -7.92 -9.35
C THR A 5 -5.53 -8.22 -8.62
N ARG A 6 -6.58 -8.59 -9.35
CA ARG A 6 -7.88 -8.94 -8.75
C ARG A 6 -7.76 -10.18 -7.85
N ARG A 7 -7.10 -11.24 -8.32
CA ARG A 7 -6.87 -12.44 -7.51
C ARG A 7 -6.06 -12.17 -6.25
N PHE A 8 -5.09 -11.29 -6.34
CA PHE A 8 -4.29 -10.89 -5.18
C PHE A 8 -5.14 -10.11 -4.16
N ALA A 9 -6.01 -9.23 -4.62
CA ALA A 9 -6.95 -8.52 -3.76
C ALA A 9 -7.95 -9.48 -3.09
N GLU A 10 -8.49 -10.46 -3.84
CA GLU A 10 -9.39 -11.50 -3.32
C GLU A 10 -8.67 -12.34 -2.24
N LEU A 11 -7.46 -12.81 -2.49
CA LEU A 11 -6.67 -13.55 -1.51
C LEU A 11 -6.40 -12.73 -0.26
N SER A 12 -5.98 -11.47 -0.41
CA SER A 12 -5.70 -10.58 0.72
C SER A 12 -6.92 -10.35 1.60
N LYS A 13 -8.10 -10.20 0.98
CA LYS A 13 -9.37 -10.09 1.69
C LYS A 13 -9.69 -11.38 2.45
N THR A 14 -9.56 -12.53 1.80
CA THR A 14 -9.79 -13.85 2.41
C THR A 14 -8.88 -14.08 3.61
N VAL A 15 -7.59 -13.72 3.52
CA VAL A 15 -6.64 -13.85 4.64
C VAL A 15 -7.13 -13.12 5.89
N LEU A 16 -7.71 -11.93 5.73
CA LEU A 16 -8.23 -11.16 6.86
C LEU A 16 -9.61 -11.66 7.34
N GLU A 17 -10.54 -11.89 6.42
CA GLU A 17 -11.91 -12.27 6.77
C GLU A 17 -11.99 -13.67 7.41
N GLU A 18 -11.19 -14.61 6.93
CA GLU A 18 -11.11 -15.97 7.45
C GLU A 18 -10.04 -16.14 8.55
N ASN A 19 -9.30 -15.06 8.84
CA ASN A 19 -8.19 -15.05 9.82
C ASN A 19 -7.19 -16.19 9.57
N LEU A 20 -6.76 -16.33 8.31
CA LEU A 20 -5.83 -17.39 7.92
C LEU A 20 -4.47 -17.19 8.61
N SER A 21 -3.87 -18.30 9.01
CA SER A 21 -2.49 -18.31 9.48
C SER A 21 -1.52 -17.96 8.33
N GLU A 22 -0.30 -17.57 8.66
CA GLU A 22 0.75 -17.30 7.68
C GLU A 22 0.99 -18.51 6.76
N ALA A 23 1.00 -19.73 7.31
CA ALA A 23 1.20 -20.96 6.56
C ALA A 23 0.09 -21.20 5.53
N GLU A 24 -1.17 -21.03 5.93
CA GLU A 24 -2.33 -21.18 5.03
C GLU A 24 -2.35 -20.11 3.94
N ALA A 25 -2.00 -18.87 4.28
CA ALA A 25 -1.88 -17.79 3.31
C ALA A 25 -0.77 -18.05 2.29
N GLN A 26 0.40 -18.57 2.74
CA GLN A 26 1.50 -18.95 1.87
C GLN A 26 1.13 -20.11 0.96
N GLU A 27 0.45 -21.13 1.46
CA GLU A 27 -0.01 -22.27 0.66
C GLU A 27 -0.97 -21.82 -0.45
N ARG A 28 -1.97 -21.01 -0.12
CA ARG A 28 -2.90 -20.45 -1.11
C ARG A 28 -2.19 -19.58 -2.15
N MET A 29 -1.28 -18.72 -1.69
CA MET A 29 -0.48 -17.90 -2.60
C MET A 29 0.35 -18.76 -3.55
N GLY A 30 0.98 -19.81 -3.06
CA GLY A 30 1.77 -20.75 -3.88
C GLY A 30 0.92 -21.55 -4.86
N ALA A 31 -0.34 -21.86 -4.51
CA ALA A 31 -1.26 -22.58 -5.39
C ALA A 31 -1.83 -21.69 -6.52
N GLU A 32 -2.05 -20.40 -6.25
CA GLU A 32 -2.74 -19.50 -7.17
C GLU A 32 -1.80 -18.64 -8.04
N PHE A 33 -0.56 -18.42 -7.59
CA PHE A 33 0.37 -17.50 -8.25
C PHE A 33 1.67 -18.18 -8.65
N ARG A 34 2.31 -17.62 -9.66
CA ARG A 34 3.65 -17.99 -10.10
C ARG A 34 4.62 -16.84 -9.89
N THR A 35 5.82 -17.18 -9.43
CA THR A 35 6.95 -16.25 -9.34
C THR A 35 8.14 -16.83 -10.12
N PRO A 36 8.93 -16.00 -10.83
CA PRO A 36 8.74 -14.56 -11.05
C PRO A 36 7.55 -14.24 -11.96
N GLY A 37 7.03 -13.01 -11.86
CA GLY A 37 5.88 -12.54 -12.63
C GLY A 37 6.04 -11.10 -13.13
N HIS A 38 4.94 -10.53 -13.66
CA HIS A 38 4.92 -9.19 -14.25
C HIS A 38 4.43 -8.10 -13.27
N ILE A 39 4.09 -8.48 -12.04
CA ILE A 39 3.69 -7.57 -10.97
C ILE A 39 4.66 -7.78 -9.81
N PRO A 40 5.59 -6.86 -9.60
CA PRO A 40 6.47 -6.89 -8.44
C PRO A 40 5.66 -6.78 -7.15
N VAL A 41 6.02 -7.58 -6.15
CA VAL A 41 5.43 -7.51 -4.82
C VAL A 41 6.50 -6.97 -3.87
N CYS A 42 6.20 -5.82 -3.24
CA CYS A 42 7.03 -5.23 -2.22
C CYS A 42 6.43 -5.51 -0.85
N ARG A 43 7.30 -5.75 0.12
CA ARG A 43 6.91 -5.93 1.51
C ARG A 43 7.42 -4.75 2.32
N GLU A 44 6.58 -4.21 3.20
CA GLU A 44 7.03 -3.21 4.15
C GLU A 44 8.08 -3.76 5.14
N SER A 45 8.88 -2.90 5.70
CA SER A 45 9.80 -3.24 6.79
C SER A 45 9.02 -3.73 8.01
N SER A 46 9.67 -4.58 8.85
CA SER A 46 9.01 -5.23 10.00
C SER A 46 8.56 -4.26 11.09
N GLY A 47 8.71 -3.01 11.00
CA GLY A 47 8.17 -1.99 11.90
C GLY A 47 7.25 -1.01 11.19
N GLY A 48 6.95 -1.24 9.91
CA GLY A 48 6.14 -0.34 9.11
C GLY A 48 6.67 1.09 9.15
N LEU A 49 5.77 2.07 9.28
CA LEU A 49 6.11 3.50 9.36
C LEU A 49 6.99 3.91 10.56
N VAL A 50 7.13 3.05 11.57
CA VAL A 50 8.02 3.31 12.72
C VAL A 50 9.48 3.16 12.32
N THR A 51 9.80 2.21 11.44
CA THR A 51 11.16 1.85 11.06
C THR A 51 11.53 2.24 9.63
N GLY A 52 10.56 2.48 8.78
CA GLY A 52 10.76 2.87 7.39
C GLY A 52 9.74 3.92 6.95
N GLN A 53 10.14 4.80 6.06
CA GLN A 53 9.31 5.89 5.54
C GLN A 53 9.32 5.91 4.01
N GLY A 54 9.55 4.75 3.39
CA GLY A 54 9.49 4.59 1.95
C GLY A 54 8.04 4.53 1.42
N HIS A 55 7.90 4.53 0.10
CA HIS A 55 6.59 4.50 -0.54
C HIS A 55 5.76 3.26 -0.16
N THR A 56 6.41 2.13 0.13
CA THR A 56 5.74 0.90 0.57
C THR A 56 5.11 1.08 1.95
N GLU A 57 5.89 1.56 2.93
CA GLU A 57 5.41 1.83 4.29
C GLU A 57 4.33 2.89 4.31
N LEU A 58 4.47 3.95 3.52
CA LEU A 58 3.47 5.02 3.40
C LEU A 58 2.15 4.50 2.84
N ALA A 59 2.19 3.72 1.76
CA ALA A 59 0.99 3.18 1.13
C ALA A 59 0.26 2.18 2.05
N VAL A 60 0.99 1.25 2.67
CA VAL A 60 0.42 0.27 3.59
C VAL A 60 -0.07 0.93 4.87
N GLY A 61 0.68 1.91 5.41
CA GLY A 61 0.28 2.71 6.55
C GLY A 61 -1.02 3.48 6.31
N LEU A 62 -1.16 4.08 5.12
CA LEU A 62 -2.39 4.77 4.74
C LEU A 62 -3.59 3.80 4.65
N ALA A 63 -3.40 2.60 4.12
CA ALA A 63 -4.46 1.59 4.09
C ALA A 63 -4.91 1.20 5.51
N ARG A 64 -3.97 1.05 6.46
CA ARG A 64 -4.29 0.78 7.87
C ARG A 64 -5.03 1.95 8.52
N LEU A 65 -4.60 3.17 8.29
CA LEU A 65 -5.29 4.38 8.78
C LEU A 65 -6.74 4.43 8.31
N ALA A 66 -7.01 3.97 7.09
CA ALA A 66 -8.34 3.88 6.51
C ALA A 66 -9.13 2.63 6.91
N ASN A 67 -8.60 1.77 7.79
CA ASN A 67 -9.18 0.47 8.15
C ASN A 67 -9.45 -0.44 6.94
N LEU A 68 -8.59 -0.35 5.94
CA LEU A 68 -8.61 -1.22 4.76
C LEU A 68 -7.59 -2.35 4.90
N VAL A 69 -7.77 -3.38 4.06
CA VAL A 69 -6.77 -4.43 3.89
C VAL A 69 -5.42 -3.80 3.56
N PRO A 70 -4.33 -4.08 4.31
CA PRO A 70 -3.04 -3.42 4.12
C PRO A 70 -2.28 -3.97 2.89
N VAL A 71 -2.97 -4.02 1.76
CA VAL A 71 -2.44 -4.41 0.45
C VAL A 71 -2.83 -3.34 -0.55
N VAL A 72 -1.84 -2.72 -1.16
CA VAL A 72 -2.02 -1.56 -2.03
C VAL A 72 -1.34 -1.81 -3.36
N ILE A 73 -1.96 -1.42 -4.46
CA ILE A 73 -1.31 -1.35 -5.76
C ILE A 73 -0.86 0.09 -6.00
N GLY A 74 0.37 0.25 -6.45
CA GLY A 74 0.95 1.55 -6.79
C GLY A 74 1.58 1.56 -8.17
N ALA A 75 1.85 2.74 -8.67
CA ALA A 75 2.65 2.97 -9.87
C ALA A 75 3.47 4.25 -9.68
N GLU A 76 4.71 4.24 -10.14
CA GLU A 76 5.54 5.44 -10.13
C GLU A 76 5.10 6.41 -11.23
N MET A 77 5.06 7.70 -10.88
CA MET A 77 4.78 8.76 -11.85
C MET A 77 6.10 9.21 -12.48
N LEU A 78 6.20 9.01 -13.79
CA LEU A 78 7.37 9.40 -14.57
C LEU A 78 7.18 10.76 -15.23
N GLN A 79 8.29 11.42 -15.55
CA GLN A 79 8.27 12.63 -16.35
C GLN A 79 7.79 12.32 -17.77
N PRO A 80 6.93 13.16 -18.38
CA PRO A 80 6.48 12.94 -19.75
C PRO A 80 7.59 12.95 -20.80
N ASP A 81 8.60 13.79 -20.58
CA ASP A 81 9.68 14.08 -21.54
C ASP A 81 11.06 13.73 -20.96
N GLY A 82 11.17 12.65 -20.17
CA GLY A 82 12.44 12.27 -19.55
C GLY A 82 12.41 10.91 -18.87
N ASP A 83 13.56 10.50 -18.36
CA ASP A 83 13.77 9.19 -17.71
C ASP A 83 13.61 9.25 -16.18
N GLY A 84 13.24 10.39 -15.64
CA GLY A 84 13.14 10.63 -14.20
C GLY A 84 11.72 10.51 -13.64
N ALA A 85 11.63 10.53 -12.32
CA ALA A 85 10.37 10.62 -11.62
C ALA A 85 9.73 12.01 -11.81
N LEU A 86 8.40 12.05 -11.86
CA LEU A 86 7.66 13.30 -11.88
C LEU A 86 7.90 14.07 -10.57
N SER A 87 8.17 15.37 -10.66
CA SER A 87 8.36 16.19 -9.47
C SER A 87 7.08 16.27 -8.62
N VAL A 88 7.24 16.42 -7.31
CA VAL A 88 6.11 16.58 -6.36
C VAL A 88 5.19 17.73 -6.79
N ALA A 89 5.75 18.85 -7.23
CA ALA A 89 4.97 20.00 -7.69
C ALA A 89 4.09 19.65 -8.91
N ASN A 90 4.67 18.97 -9.90
CA ASN A 90 3.92 18.55 -11.09
C ASN A 90 2.91 17.44 -10.78
N ALA A 91 3.24 16.51 -9.89
CA ALA A 91 2.31 15.48 -9.43
C ALA A 91 1.09 16.10 -8.71
N ARG A 92 1.30 17.13 -7.90
CA ARG A 92 0.23 17.87 -7.24
C ARG A 92 -0.70 18.57 -8.24
N ILE A 93 -0.13 19.23 -9.24
CA ILE A 93 -0.90 19.87 -10.32
C ILE A 93 -1.72 18.82 -11.08
N TRP A 94 -1.07 17.73 -11.49
CA TRP A 94 -1.71 16.63 -12.21
C TRP A 94 -2.89 16.02 -11.44
N ALA A 95 -2.73 15.82 -10.14
CA ALA A 95 -3.78 15.30 -9.26
C ALA A 95 -4.95 16.30 -9.13
N SER A 96 -4.63 17.59 -8.93
CA SER A 96 -5.64 18.65 -8.82
C SER A 96 -6.51 18.77 -10.07
N GLU A 97 -5.90 18.73 -11.25
CA GLU A 97 -6.62 18.79 -12.53
C GLU A 97 -7.60 17.62 -12.75
N ARG A 98 -7.39 16.51 -12.02
CA ARG A 98 -8.19 15.27 -12.15
C ARG A 98 -9.05 14.96 -10.94
N ASN A 99 -9.11 15.89 -9.98
CA ASN A 99 -9.80 15.69 -8.70
C ASN A 99 -9.35 14.41 -7.97
N ILE A 100 -8.06 14.09 -8.03
CA ILE A 100 -7.45 12.98 -7.31
C ILE A 100 -6.86 13.51 -6.01
N PRO A 101 -7.14 12.90 -4.85
CA PRO A 101 -6.51 13.27 -3.60
C PRO A 101 -4.99 13.18 -3.70
N PHE A 102 -4.32 14.18 -3.18
CA PHE A 102 -2.87 14.24 -3.10
C PHE A 102 -2.44 14.38 -1.65
N LEU A 103 -1.60 13.47 -1.20
CA LEU A 103 -1.04 13.47 0.15
C LEU A 103 0.49 13.45 0.07
N GLU A 104 1.13 14.22 0.92
CA GLU A 104 2.57 14.10 1.13
C GLU A 104 2.87 13.05 2.22
N GLY A 105 4.03 12.39 2.12
CA GLY A 105 4.43 11.37 3.09
C GLY A 105 4.43 11.89 4.52
N ALA A 106 4.79 13.15 4.74
CA ALA A 106 4.76 13.78 6.06
C ALA A 106 3.35 13.83 6.68
N GLU A 107 2.31 14.03 5.86
CA GLU A 107 0.92 14.05 6.33
C GLU A 107 0.47 12.65 6.78
N VAL A 108 0.85 11.62 6.01
CA VAL A 108 0.56 10.22 6.37
C VAL A 108 1.27 9.81 7.66
N ILE A 109 2.54 10.20 7.82
CA ILE A 109 3.33 9.91 9.02
C ILE A 109 2.72 10.61 10.24
N ALA A 110 2.34 11.88 10.11
CA ALA A 110 1.70 12.63 11.21
C ALA A 110 0.40 11.95 11.65
N ALA A 111 -0.48 11.61 10.71
CA ALA A 111 -1.74 10.93 11.00
C ALA A 111 -1.52 9.55 11.67
N PHE A 112 -0.50 8.82 11.25
CA PHE A 112 -0.14 7.53 11.85
C PHE A 112 0.29 7.71 13.32
N HIS A 113 1.11 8.69 13.62
CA HIS A 113 1.52 8.98 15.00
C HIS A 113 0.36 9.44 15.88
N GLU A 114 -0.52 10.28 15.37
CA GLU A 114 -1.72 10.73 16.09
C GLU A 114 -2.66 9.55 16.42
N GLN A 115 -2.86 8.63 15.49
CA GLN A 115 -3.69 7.45 15.73
C GLN A 115 -3.05 6.51 16.76
N SER A 116 -1.73 6.33 16.70
CA SER A 116 -0.99 5.47 17.63
C SER A 116 -0.96 6.01 19.08
N GLN A 117 -1.22 7.29 19.26
CA GLN A 117 -1.27 7.93 20.59
C GLN A 117 -2.68 7.97 21.21
N LYS A 118 -3.72 7.67 20.42
CA LYS A 118 -5.07 7.55 20.97
C LYS A 118 -5.17 6.25 21.76
N PRO A 119 -5.52 6.29 23.07
CA PRO A 119 -5.79 5.07 23.82
C PRO A 119 -6.97 4.34 23.13
N ASP A 120 -6.85 3.02 23.07
CA ASP A 120 -7.90 2.14 22.55
C ASP A 120 -9.23 2.51 23.21
N ALA A 121 -10.16 3.04 22.41
CA ALA A 121 -11.51 3.43 22.89
C ALA A 121 -12.42 2.19 23.07
N SER A 122 -11.82 0.98 23.12
CA SER A 122 -12.48 -0.30 23.36
C SER A 122 -11.87 -0.99 24.58
N ALA A 123 -12.09 -0.38 25.74
CA ALA A 123 -11.96 -1.06 27.02
C ALA A 123 -13.30 -1.06 27.75
#